data_d9d171cefd38d399c5ec98e79b625c99
#
_entry.id   d9d171cefd38d399c5ec98e79b625c99
#
_cell.length_a   1.000
_cell.length_b   1.000
_cell.length_c   1.000
_cell.angle_alpha   90.00
_cell.angle_beta   90.00
_cell.angle_gamma   90.00
#
_symmetry.space_group_name_H-M   'P 1'
#
loop_
_entity.id
_entity.type
_entity.pdbx_description
1 polymer ?
#
loop_
_entity_poly.entity_id
_entity_poly.type
_entity_poly.pdbx_seq_one_letter_code
_entity_poly.pdbx_strand_id
1 'polypeptide(L)'
;MSQQVIDPFIWEGDEWTFLGADNVYDLFNPEAFGLKPEAPHTACWKGFVITFETESSELYLKELLVNTEDDVYPDINGIKAIDDKMSFHAYKDLDIKLNYSGTIIVGREFKEEFIGRAFAGPHSYTKTYELVFEEGILLDSKDTSGTYFGF
;
A
#
# COMPACT_ATOMS: atom_id res chain seq x y z
N MET A 1 16.89 12.45 -6.43
CA MET A 1 15.73 12.07 -5.61
C MET A 1 15.75 10.57 -5.33
N SER A 2 15.36 10.18 -4.11
CA SER A 2 15.28 8.77 -3.74
C SER A 2 14.07 8.11 -4.34
N GLN A 3 14.22 6.85 -4.76
CA GLN A 3 13.08 6.03 -5.14
C GLN A 3 12.23 5.78 -3.90
N GLN A 4 10.91 5.92 -4.02
CA GLN A 4 10.01 5.75 -2.89
C GLN A 4 9.82 4.28 -2.55
N VAL A 5 9.70 3.96 -1.24
CA VAL A 5 9.34 2.61 -0.79
C VAL A 5 7.93 2.29 -1.26
N ILE A 6 7.73 1.02 -1.59
CA ILE A 6 6.47 0.53 -2.12
C ILE A 6 5.55 0.03 -1.00
N ASP A 7 4.25 -0.02 -1.29
CA ASP A 7 3.27 -0.67 -0.43
C ASP A 7 3.00 -2.07 -0.98
N PRO A 8 3.27 -3.12 -0.21
CA PRO A 8 3.00 -4.48 -0.66
C PRO A 8 1.50 -4.79 -0.73
N PHE A 9 1.11 -5.57 -1.72
CA PHE A 9 -0.25 -6.07 -1.87
C PHE A 9 -0.19 -7.58 -2.11
N ILE A 10 -0.70 -8.36 -1.16
CA ILE A 10 -0.70 -9.82 -1.26
C ILE A 10 -1.99 -10.26 -1.93
N TRP A 11 -1.86 -10.89 -3.11
CA TRP A 11 -2.99 -11.35 -3.89
C TRP A 11 -2.72 -12.77 -4.38
N GLU A 12 -3.65 -13.69 -4.10
CA GLU A 12 -3.52 -15.11 -4.40
C GLU A 12 -2.22 -15.72 -3.85
N GLY A 13 -1.80 -15.27 -2.66
CA GLY A 13 -0.58 -15.75 -2.02
C GLY A 13 0.71 -15.16 -2.55
N ASP A 14 0.65 -14.33 -3.59
CA ASP A 14 1.81 -13.69 -4.19
C ASP A 14 1.90 -12.21 -3.79
N GLU A 15 3.13 -11.72 -3.67
CA GLU A 15 3.36 -10.31 -3.38
C GLU A 15 3.36 -9.48 -4.65
N TRP A 16 2.52 -8.46 -4.67
CA TRP A 16 2.45 -7.44 -5.70
C TRP A 16 2.77 -6.09 -5.09
N THR A 17 2.98 -5.09 -5.91
CA THR A 17 3.13 -3.71 -5.47
C THR A 17 1.82 -2.97 -5.68
N PHE A 18 1.32 -2.29 -4.65
CA PHE A 18 0.18 -1.38 -4.76
C PHE A 18 0.60 -0.15 -5.56
N LEU A 19 -0.10 0.14 -6.65
CA LEU A 19 0.24 1.25 -7.55
C LEU A 19 -0.76 2.39 -7.52
N GLY A 20 -1.98 2.15 -7.09
CA GLY A 20 -2.99 3.18 -7.03
C GLY A 20 -4.38 2.61 -6.82
N ALA A 21 -5.33 3.49 -6.53
CA ALA A 21 -6.72 3.10 -6.30
C ALA A 21 -7.63 4.29 -6.49
N ASP A 22 -8.90 4.02 -6.82
CA ASP A 22 -9.94 5.02 -6.74
C ASP A 22 -10.15 5.34 -5.26
N ASN A 23 -10.20 6.63 -4.91
CA ASN A 23 -10.44 7.05 -3.52
C ASN A 23 -9.51 6.39 -2.51
N VAL A 24 -8.20 6.68 -2.61
CA VAL A 24 -7.15 6.10 -1.75
C VAL A 24 -7.48 6.26 -0.26
N TYR A 25 -8.07 7.39 0.15
CA TYR A 25 -8.41 7.63 1.55
C TYR A 25 -9.52 6.72 2.08
N ASP A 26 -10.31 6.12 1.21
CA ASP A 26 -11.30 5.11 1.62
C ASP A 26 -10.62 3.78 1.96
N LEU A 27 -9.43 3.54 1.40
CA LEU A 27 -8.62 2.39 1.75
C LEU A 27 -7.91 2.59 3.09
N PHE A 28 -7.26 3.74 3.23
CA PHE A 28 -6.52 4.06 4.44
C PHE A 28 -6.41 5.56 4.61
N ASN A 29 -6.83 6.03 5.79
CA ASN A 29 -6.66 7.41 6.21
C ASN A 29 -5.99 7.41 7.57
N PRO A 30 -4.72 7.83 7.68
CA PRO A 30 -4.01 7.80 8.96
C PRO A 30 -4.67 8.65 10.05
N GLU A 31 -5.33 9.76 9.69
CA GLU A 31 -6.01 10.60 10.66
C GLU A 31 -7.15 9.86 11.38
N ALA A 32 -7.80 8.90 10.69
CA ALA A 32 -8.86 8.10 11.29
C ALA A 32 -8.34 7.22 12.44
N PHE A 33 -7.04 6.96 12.49
CA PHE A 33 -6.38 6.17 13.52
C PHE A 33 -5.62 7.05 14.53
N GLY A 34 -5.76 8.38 14.44
CA GLY A 34 -5.07 9.29 15.33
C GLY A 34 -3.58 9.47 15.00
N LEU A 35 -3.18 9.15 13.78
CA LEU A 35 -1.78 9.22 13.35
C LEU A 35 -1.52 10.49 12.56
N LYS A 36 -0.32 11.05 12.76
CA LYS A 36 0.18 12.23 12.02
C LYS A 36 1.49 11.86 11.33
N PRO A 37 1.42 11.22 10.14
CA PRO A 37 2.63 10.74 9.47
C PRO A 37 3.57 11.86 9.09
N GLU A 38 4.87 11.58 9.21
CA GLU A 38 5.95 12.46 8.78
C GLU A 38 7.04 11.63 8.13
N ALA A 39 7.60 12.10 7.01
CA ALA A 39 8.66 11.40 6.31
C ALA A 39 9.87 11.19 7.23
N PRO A 40 10.28 9.92 7.50
CA PRO A 40 11.46 9.65 8.31
C PRO A 40 12.75 9.84 7.52
N HIS A 41 12.68 9.71 6.19
CA HIS A 41 13.79 9.88 5.24
C HIS A 41 13.24 10.11 3.84
N THR A 42 14.13 10.38 2.87
CA THR A 42 13.70 10.76 1.50
C THR A 42 13.05 9.63 0.71
N ALA A 43 13.21 8.38 1.14
CA ALA A 43 12.60 7.23 0.44
C ALA A 43 11.15 6.95 0.88
N CYS A 44 10.59 7.72 1.81
CA CYS A 44 9.19 7.57 2.22
C CYS A 44 8.58 8.93 2.56
N TRP A 45 8.16 9.65 1.52
CA TRP A 45 7.61 11.00 1.71
C TRP A 45 6.28 11.05 2.43
N LYS A 46 5.46 10.02 2.27
CA LYS A 46 4.15 9.99 2.94
C LYS A 46 4.22 9.59 4.41
N GLY A 47 5.36 9.05 4.87
CA GLY A 47 5.58 8.71 6.27
C GLY A 47 5.00 7.38 6.72
N PHE A 48 4.45 6.57 5.83
CA PHE A 48 3.91 5.26 6.17
C PHE A 48 4.00 4.29 4.99
N VAL A 49 4.01 3.01 5.32
CA VAL A 49 3.99 1.90 4.34
C VAL A 49 2.91 0.92 4.80
N ILE A 50 2.03 0.54 3.88
CA ILE A 50 0.89 -0.33 4.17
C ILE A 50 1.07 -1.65 3.45
N THR A 51 0.75 -2.75 4.12
CA THR A 51 0.61 -4.05 3.48
C THR A 51 -0.87 -4.41 3.43
N PHE A 52 -1.40 -4.57 2.23
CA PHE A 52 -2.75 -5.05 1.98
C PHE A 52 -2.72 -6.52 1.62
N GLU A 53 -3.81 -7.21 1.85
CA GLU A 53 -3.97 -8.60 1.41
C GLU A 53 -5.41 -8.89 1.01
N THR A 54 -5.58 -9.67 -0.07
CA THR A 54 -6.87 -10.31 -0.35
C THR A 54 -6.76 -11.78 0.10
N GLU A 55 -7.68 -12.19 0.94
CA GLU A 55 -7.78 -13.54 1.46
C GLU A 55 -9.23 -14.00 1.31
N SER A 56 -9.46 -15.13 0.61
CA SER A 56 -10.81 -15.61 0.31
C SER A 56 -11.68 -14.52 -0.33
N SER A 57 -11.10 -13.78 -1.27
CA SER A 57 -11.73 -12.64 -1.97
C SER A 57 -12.08 -11.44 -1.09
N GLU A 58 -11.65 -11.42 0.17
CA GLU A 58 -11.86 -10.29 1.07
C GLU A 58 -10.59 -9.46 1.22
N LEU A 59 -10.76 -8.14 1.31
CA LEU A 59 -9.65 -7.19 1.40
C LEU A 59 -9.34 -6.84 2.85
N TYR A 60 -8.07 -6.96 3.23
CA TYR A 60 -7.58 -6.67 4.58
C TYR A 60 -6.42 -5.69 4.58
N LEU A 61 -6.36 -4.86 5.62
CA LEU A 61 -5.16 -4.14 6.02
C LEU A 61 -4.39 -5.04 6.98
N LYS A 62 -3.22 -5.51 6.58
CA LYS A 62 -2.46 -6.50 7.34
C LYS A 62 -1.41 -5.88 8.26
N GLU A 63 -0.69 -4.89 7.77
CA GLU A 63 0.45 -4.30 8.48
C GLU A 63 0.60 -2.84 8.11
N LEU A 64 1.04 -2.05 9.08
CA LEU A 64 1.33 -0.63 8.88
C LEU A 64 2.69 -0.30 9.49
N LEU A 65 3.58 0.27 8.68
CA LEU A 65 4.80 0.92 9.15
C LEU A 65 4.54 2.42 9.10
N VAL A 66 4.85 3.15 10.18
CA VAL A 66 4.57 4.58 10.23
C VAL A 66 5.59 5.32 11.09
N ASN A 67 5.90 6.55 10.68
CA ASN A 67 6.64 7.52 11.48
C ASN A 67 5.73 8.73 11.67
N THR A 68 5.57 9.20 12.90
CA THR A 68 4.70 10.33 13.19
C THR A 68 5.48 11.56 13.62
N GLU A 69 4.93 12.76 13.34
CA GLU A 69 5.57 14.04 13.68
C GLU A 69 5.61 14.31 15.18
N ASP A 70 4.65 13.76 15.93
CA ASP A 70 4.51 13.97 17.37
C ASP A 70 4.99 12.77 18.21
N ASP A 71 5.53 11.75 17.57
CA ASP A 71 5.99 10.52 18.22
C ASP A 71 4.88 9.82 19.04
N VAL A 72 3.63 10.00 18.62
CA VAL A 72 2.47 9.39 19.25
C VAL A 72 1.95 8.25 18.37
N TYR A 73 1.81 7.06 18.95
CA TYR A 73 1.40 5.84 18.25
C TYR A 73 0.25 5.17 19.00
N PRO A 74 -1.01 5.62 18.77
CA PRO A 74 -2.16 5.00 19.41
C PRO A 74 -2.30 3.53 19.04
N ASP A 75 -2.86 2.73 19.94
CA ASP A 75 -3.19 1.34 19.61
C ASP A 75 -4.21 1.31 18.47
N ILE A 76 -4.04 0.36 17.55
CA ILE A 76 -4.96 0.16 16.43
C ILE A 76 -5.51 -1.26 16.54
N ASN A 77 -6.83 -1.39 16.61
CA ASN A 77 -7.51 -2.68 16.72
C ASN A 77 -6.92 -3.55 17.85
N GLY A 78 -6.55 -2.90 18.96
CA GLY A 78 -5.93 -3.58 20.11
C GLY A 78 -4.46 -3.93 19.93
N ILE A 79 -3.86 -3.58 18.80
CA ILE A 79 -2.45 -3.85 18.49
C ILE A 79 -1.61 -2.64 18.84
N LYS A 80 -0.52 -2.87 19.58
CA LYS A 80 0.44 -1.82 19.93
C LYS A 80 1.51 -1.68 18.87
N ALA A 81 1.94 -0.43 18.62
CA ALA A 81 3.09 -0.18 17.76
C ALA A 81 4.38 -0.66 18.45
N ILE A 82 5.29 -1.20 17.65
CA ILE A 82 6.62 -1.61 18.09
C ILE A 82 7.68 -0.93 17.23
N ASP A 83 8.88 -0.73 17.79
CA ASP A 83 9.98 -0.18 17.02
C ASP A 83 10.34 -1.09 15.85
N ASP A 84 10.62 -0.51 14.71
CA ASP A 84 11.03 -1.24 13.52
C ASP A 84 12.17 -0.51 12.81
N LYS A 85 12.58 -1.04 11.67
CA LYS A 85 13.71 -0.53 10.90
C LYS A 85 13.37 0.78 10.20
N MET A 86 14.42 1.53 9.82
CA MET A 86 14.29 2.73 8.97
C MET A 86 13.45 3.84 9.60
N SER A 87 13.51 3.96 10.93
CA SER A 87 12.80 4.98 11.71
C SER A 87 11.28 4.82 11.74
N PHE A 88 10.77 3.64 11.41
CA PHE A 88 9.34 3.35 11.52
C PHE A 88 8.97 2.68 12.83
N HIS A 89 7.71 2.83 13.22
CA HIS A 89 7.03 1.96 14.18
C HIS A 89 6.10 1.05 13.39
N ALA A 90 5.96 -0.19 13.84
CA ALA A 90 5.17 -1.19 13.12
C ALA A 90 3.95 -1.63 13.91
N TYR A 91 2.82 -1.70 13.20
CA TYR A 91 1.62 -2.40 13.67
C TYR A 91 1.50 -3.67 12.85
N LYS A 92 1.73 -4.82 13.47
CA LYS A 92 1.74 -6.12 12.79
C LYS A 92 0.48 -6.92 13.10
N ASP A 93 0.09 -7.78 12.16
CA ASP A 93 -1.08 -8.66 12.31
C ASP A 93 -2.37 -7.89 12.64
N LEU A 94 -2.56 -6.76 11.98
CA LEU A 94 -3.75 -5.93 12.17
C LEU A 94 -5.02 -6.64 11.74
N ASP A 95 -5.00 -7.32 10.59
CA ASP A 95 -6.11 -8.08 10.02
C ASP A 95 -7.45 -7.33 10.03
N ILE A 96 -7.38 -6.05 9.66
CA ILE A 96 -8.57 -5.21 9.58
C ILE A 96 -9.25 -5.41 8.23
N LYS A 97 -10.50 -5.91 8.27
CA LYS A 97 -11.29 -6.03 7.05
C LYS A 97 -11.67 -4.64 6.54
N LEU A 98 -11.38 -4.38 5.28
CA LEU A 98 -11.68 -3.10 4.66
C LEU A 98 -12.98 -3.19 3.86
N ASN A 99 -13.82 -2.17 4.01
CA ASN A 99 -15.09 -2.07 3.28
C ASN A 99 -14.94 -1.10 2.11
N TYR A 100 -14.02 -1.46 1.20
CA TYR A 100 -13.68 -0.61 0.08
C TYR A 100 -14.42 -1.00 -1.19
N SER A 101 -14.90 0.01 -1.93
CA SER A 101 -15.50 -0.17 -3.25
C SER A 101 -14.74 0.70 -4.25
N GLY A 102 -14.20 0.07 -5.29
CA GLY A 102 -13.41 0.75 -6.30
C GLY A 102 -12.41 -0.19 -6.95
N THR A 103 -11.51 0.37 -7.76
CA THR A 103 -10.48 -0.38 -8.47
C THR A 103 -9.12 -0.12 -7.83
N ILE A 104 -8.37 -1.19 -7.59
CA ILE A 104 -6.98 -1.13 -7.13
C ILE A 104 -6.09 -1.62 -8.25
N ILE A 105 -5.00 -0.89 -8.51
CA ILE A 105 -3.99 -1.27 -9.50
C ILE A 105 -2.80 -1.86 -8.79
N VAL A 106 -2.37 -3.06 -9.19
CA VAL A 106 -1.18 -3.72 -8.66
C VAL A 106 -0.21 -4.06 -9.78
N GLY A 107 1.08 -4.16 -9.48
CA GLY A 107 2.10 -4.48 -10.47
C GLY A 107 3.21 -5.36 -9.94
N ARG A 108 3.90 -6.02 -10.87
CA ARG A 108 5.08 -6.85 -10.63
C ARG A 108 6.09 -6.65 -11.74
N GLU A 109 7.32 -7.09 -11.47
CA GLU A 109 8.42 -7.05 -12.43
C GLU A 109 8.73 -5.62 -12.87
N PHE A 110 9.30 -4.87 -11.95
CA PHE A 110 9.72 -3.49 -12.18
C PHE A 110 10.74 -3.42 -13.32
N LYS A 111 10.54 -2.47 -14.23
CA LYS A 111 11.44 -2.28 -15.38
C LYS A 111 12.71 -1.57 -14.96
N GLU A 112 13.87 -2.09 -15.36
CA GLU A 112 15.18 -1.55 -15.00
C GLU A 112 15.35 -0.08 -15.36
N GLU A 113 14.77 0.35 -16.49
CA GLU A 113 14.88 1.73 -16.97
C GLU A 113 14.28 2.77 -16.01
N PHE A 114 13.48 2.34 -15.04
CA PHE A 114 12.86 3.23 -14.06
C PHE A 114 13.54 3.19 -12.69
N ILE A 115 14.61 2.40 -12.52
CA ILE A 115 15.33 2.33 -11.25
C ILE A 115 15.92 3.70 -10.91
N GLY A 116 15.74 4.13 -9.65
CA GLY A 116 16.25 5.40 -9.14
C GLY A 116 15.32 6.58 -9.32
N ARG A 117 14.20 6.42 -10.02
CA ARG A 117 13.20 7.48 -10.16
C ARG A 117 12.35 7.55 -8.89
N ALA A 118 12.04 8.76 -8.42
CA ALA A 118 11.30 8.96 -7.18
C ALA A 118 9.89 8.36 -7.24
N PHE A 119 9.23 8.49 -8.38
CA PHE A 119 7.88 7.98 -8.56
C PHE A 119 7.83 6.98 -9.72
N ALA A 120 7.23 5.82 -9.43
CA ALA A 120 7.00 4.78 -10.41
C ALA A 120 5.50 4.50 -10.48
N GLY A 121 4.93 4.60 -11.68
CA GLY A 121 3.53 4.32 -11.91
C GLY A 121 3.33 2.96 -12.57
N PRO A 122 2.10 2.62 -12.97
CA PRO A 122 1.81 1.34 -13.62
C PRO A 122 2.65 1.06 -14.87
N HIS A 123 3.03 2.09 -15.61
CA HIS A 123 3.88 1.96 -16.81
C HIS A 123 5.29 1.46 -16.49
N SER A 124 5.70 1.51 -15.23
CA SER A 124 7.03 1.07 -14.77
C SER A 124 7.12 -0.43 -14.50
N TYR A 125 6.02 -1.15 -14.65
CA TYR A 125 5.95 -2.58 -14.36
C TYR A 125 5.58 -3.40 -15.60
N THR A 126 6.19 -4.58 -15.72
CA THR A 126 5.92 -5.48 -16.84
C THR A 126 4.54 -6.12 -16.73
N LYS A 127 4.13 -6.45 -15.50
CA LYS A 127 2.83 -7.07 -15.24
C LYS A 127 1.99 -6.14 -14.37
N THR A 128 0.75 -5.87 -14.81
CA THR A 128 -0.21 -5.08 -14.03
C THR A 128 -1.59 -5.73 -14.09
N TYR A 129 -2.34 -5.55 -12.99
CA TYR A 129 -3.75 -5.98 -12.92
C TYR A 129 -4.58 -4.86 -12.29
N GLU A 130 -5.82 -4.76 -12.74
CA GLU A 130 -6.85 -3.96 -12.09
C GLU A 130 -7.77 -4.91 -11.33
N LEU A 131 -7.87 -4.69 -10.02
CA LEU A 131 -8.69 -5.49 -9.12
C LEU A 131 -9.91 -4.68 -8.72
N VAL A 132 -11.10 -5.17 -9.03
CA VAL A 132 -12.35 -4.46 -8.75
C VAL A 132 -12.98 -5.00 -7.48
N PHE A 133 -13.20 -4.11 -6.51
CA PHE A 133 -13.79 -4.46 -5.21
C PHE A 133 -15.15 -3.79 -5.04
N GLU A 134 -16.04 -4.46 -4.33
CA GLU A 134 -17.30 -3.89 -3.85
C GLU A 134 -17.50 -4.34 -2.40
N GLU A 135 -17.62 -3.36 -1.51
CA GLU A 135 -17.74 -3.59 -0.06
C GLU A 135 -16.66 -4.56 0.47
N GLY A 136 -15.44 -4.40 -0.03
CA GLY A 136 -14.29 -5.21 0.39
C GLY A 136 -14.21 -6.59 -0.23
N ILE A 137 -15.08 -6.91 -1.18
CA ILE A 137 -15.09 -8.21 -1.87
C ILE A 137 -14.54 -8.04 -3.28
N LEU A 138 -13.57 -8.87 -3.64
CA LEU A 138 -13.00 -8.87 -4.99
C LEU A 138 -13.99 -9.50 -5.97
N LEU A 139 -14.49 -8.67 -6.90
CA LEU A 139 -15.46 -9.10 -7.91
C LEU A 139 -14.83 -9.50 -9.22
N ASP A 140 -13.72 -8.84 -9.60
CA ASP A 140 -13.10 -9.05 -10.90
C ASP A 140 -11.62 -8.69 -10.85
N SER A 141 -10.85 -9.33 -11.73
CA SER A 141 -9.44 -9.02 -11.93
C SER A 141 -9.16 -8.98 -13.43
N LYS A 142 -8.54 -7.89 -13.88
CA LYS A 142 -8.27 -7.68 -15.29
C LYS A 142 -6.77 -7.49 -15.51
N ASP A 143 -6.21 -8.29 -16.40
CA ASP A 143 -4.80 -8.13 -16.81
C ASP A 143 -4.69 -6.89 -17.70
N THR A 144 -3.93 -5.92 -17.22
CA THR A 144 -3.69 -4.66 -17.94
C THR A 144 -2.22 -4.51 -18.34
N SER A 145 -1.46 -5.59 -18.29
CA SER A 145 -0.03 -5.59 -18.62
C SER A 145 0.21 -4.98 -19.99
N GLY A 146 1.16 -4.02 -20.06
CA GLY A 146 1.52 -3.37 -21.31
C GLY A 146 0.53 -2.32 -21.82
N THR A 147 -0.55 -2.04 -21.09
CA THR A 147 -1.55 -1.03 -21.53
C THR A 147 -1.24 0.37 -21.03
N TYR A 148 -0.36 0.52 -20.04
CA TYR A 148 0.00 1.82 -19.49
C TYR A 148 1.22 2.40 -20.20
N PHE A 149 1.18 3.71 -20.47
CA PHE A 149 2.27 4.44 -21.10
C PHE A 149 2.74 5.55 -20.16
N GLY A 150 4.07 5.69 -20.02
CA GLY A 150 4.68 6.72 -19.22
C GLY A 150 5.40 7.76 -20.07
N PHE A 151 5.63 8.92 -19.47
CA PHE A 151 6.34 10.03 -20.10
C PHE A 151 7.55 10.44 -19.28
#